data_2152f2a20bd6040b2aff5c2d76ef6c7a
#
_entry.id   2152f2a20bd6040b2aff5c2d76ef6c7a
#
_cell.length_a   1.000
_cell.length_b   1.000
_cell.length_c   1.000
_cell.angle_alpha   90.00
_cell.angle_beta   90.00
_cell.angle_gamma   90.00
#
_symmetry.space_group_name_H-M   'P 1'
#
loop_
_entity.id
_entity.type
_entity.pdbx_description
1 polymer ?
#
loop_
_entity_poly.entity_id
_entity_poly.type
_entity_poly.pdbx_seq_one_letter_code
_entity_poly.pdbx_strand_id
1 'polypeptide(L)'
;MKDSEKKIISKMLEELILKAAPKAMPVSKYGGVLYTLKPDEKEGQFCGVFSYKNHVQLAMVNVPNFKDPHGVLLGTGKTRRHVNFESADDVNSKILLPLLKQAAKS
;
A
#
# COMPACT_ATOMS: atom_id res chain seq x y z
N MET A 1 -13.66 -11.30 -7.78
CA MET A 1 -12.47 -10.89 -8.57
C MET A 1 -11.64 -12.12 -8.92
N LYS A 2 -11.14 -12.20 -10.13
CA LYS A 2 -10.29 -13.32 -10.56
C LYS A 2 -8.91 -13.22 -9.93
N ASP A 3 -8.30 -14.39 -9.64
CA ASP A 3 -6.95 -14.42 -9.07
C ASP A 3 -5.90 -13.79 -9.98
N SER A 4 -6.06 -13.94 -11.30
CA SER A 4 -5.16 -13.31 -12.27
C SER A 4 -5.18 -11.79 -12.17
N GLU A 5 -6.36 -11.20 -11.97
CA GLU A 5 -6.50 -9.76 -11.82
C GLU A 5 -5.90 -9.28 -10.50
N LYS A 6 -6.09 -10.05 -9.42
CA LYS A 6 -5.46 -9.74 -8.13
C LYS A 6 -3.95 -9.69 -8.22
N LYS A 7 -3.37 -10.65 -8.96
CA LYS A 7 -1.91 -10.69 -9.16
C LYS A 7 -1.42 -9.49 -9.95
N ILE A 8 -2.15 -9.08 -10.97
CA ILE A 8 -1.81 -7.89 -11.77
C ILE A 8 -1.83 -6.64 -10.89
N ILE A 9 -2.89 -6.45 -10.11
CA ILE A 9 -3.00 -5.29 -9.21
C ILE A 9 -1.88 -5.31 -8.18
N SER A 10 -1.63 -6.46 -7.55
CA SER A 10 -0.58 -6.60 -6.54
C SER A 10 0.79 -6.26 -7.11
N LYS A 11 1.07 -6.69 -8.34
CA LYS A 11 2.34 -6.38 -9.00
C LYS A 11 2.45 -4.89 -9.33
N MET A 12 1.38 -4.27 -9.79
CA MET A 12 1.36 -2.83 -10.06
C MET A 12 1.65 -2.04 -8.78
N LEU A 13 1.04 -2.45 -7.66
CA LEU A 13 1.27 -1.82 -6.37
C LEU A 13 2.71 -2.01 -5.89
N GLU A 14 3.26 -3.22 -6.05
CA GLU A 14 4.66 -3.49 -5.71
C GLU A 14 5.61 -2.57 -6.47
N GLU A 15 5.39 -2.41 -7.76
CA GLU A 15 6.21 -1.53 -8.58
C GLU A 15 6.17 -0.09 -8.09
N LEU A 16 4.98 0.41 -7.71
CA LEU A 16 4.83 1.74 -7.15
C LEU A 16 5.50 1.88 -5.79
N ILE A 17 5.37 0.87 -4.94
CA ILE A 17 6.00 0.86 -3.62
C ILE A 17 7.53 0.93 -3.75
N LEU A 18 8.10 0.12 -4.64
CA LEU A 18 9.54 0.11 -4.87
C LEU A 18 10.03 1.39 -5.54
N LYS A 19 9.18 2.04 -6.33
CA LYS A 19 9.49 3.33 -6.92
C LYS A 19 9.52 4.43 -5.86
N ALA A 20 8.59 4.37 -4.90
CA ALA A 20 8.54 5.33 -3.79
C ALA A 20 9.65 5.09 -2.76
N ALA A 21 10.01 3.82 -2.55
CA ALA A 21 11.01 3.40 -1.56
C ALA A 21 11.83 2.23 -2.13
N PRO A 22 12.88 2.52 -2.93
CA PRO A 22 13.65 1.47 -3.61
C PRO A 22 14.32 0.45 -2.69
N LYS A 23 14.55 0.80 -1.44
CA LYS A 23 15.17 -0.09 -0.44
C LYS A 23 14.16 -0.90 0.37
N ALA A 24 12.86 -0.75 0.08
CA ALA A 24 11.84 -1.49 0.80
C ALA A 24 11.96 -2.99 0.54
N MET A 25 11.76 -3.79 1.58
CA MET A 25 11.83 -5.24 1.50
C MET A 25 10.47 -5.86 1.80
N PRO A 26 10.05 -6.85 0.99
CA PRO A 26 8.79 -7.54 1.23
C PRO A 26 8.91 -8.55 2.36
N VAL A 27 7.86 -8.62 3.19
CA VAL A 27 7.75 -9.61 4.26
C VAL A 27 6.33 -10.19 4.20
N SER A 28 6.23 -11.50 3.98
CA SER A 28 4.94 -12.17 3.98
C SER A 28 4.39 -12.27 5.41
N LYS A 29 3.22 -11.69 5.65
CA LYS A 29 2.63 -11.66 6.98
C LYS A 29 1.13 -11.36 6.89
N TYR A 30 0.36 -11.92 7.81
CA TYR A 30 -1.09 -11.68 7.90
C TYR A 30 -1.86 -11.98 6.61
N GLY A 31 -1.40 -12.96 5.84
CA GLY A 31 -2.06 -13.32 4.57
C GLY A 31 -1.78 -12.36 3.43
N GLY A 32 -0.85 -11.44 3.59
CA GLY A 32 -0.46 -10.47 2.58
C GLY A 32 1.04 -10.25 2.55
N VAL A 33 1.45 -9.14 1.96
CA VAL A 33 2.88 -8.76 1.88
C VAL A 33 3.04 -7.37 2.48
N LEU A 34 3.82 -7.28 3.54
CA LEU A 34 4.21 -6.00 4.13
C LEU A 34 5.53 -5.55 3.52
N TYR A 35 5.72 -4.25 3.44
CA TYR A 35 6.97 -3.66 2.95
C TYR A 35 7.60 -2.84 4.05
N THR A 36 8.88 -3.10 4.30
CA THR A 36 9.61 -2.46 5.40
C THR A 36 10.92 -1.87 4.92
N LEU A 37 11.30 -0.74 5.52
CA LEU A 37 12.60 -0.12 5.32
C LEU A 37 13.62 -0.58 6.38
N LYS A 38 13.13 -1.24 7.43
CA LYS A 38 13.95 -1.75 8.53
C LYS A 38 13.51 -3.17 8.87
N PRO A 39 14.02 -4.20 8.15
CA PRO A 39 13.52 -5.57 8.31
C PRO A 39 13.58 -6.13 9.72
N ASP A 40 14.50 -5.64 10.54
CA ASP A 40 14.66 -6.11 11.91
C ASP A 40 13.82 -5.33 12.93
N GLU A 41 13.02 -4.37 12.48
CA GLU A 41 12.23 -3.51 13.36
C GLU A 41 10.79 -3.39 12.85
N LYS A 42 9.82 -3.50 13.76
CA LYS A 42 8.41 -3.30 13.41
C LYS A 42 8.13 -1.91 12.85
N GLU A 43 8.87 -0.93 13.35
CA GLU A 43 8.67 0.47 12.96
C GLU A 43 9.05 0.78 11.53
N GLY A 44 9.79 -0.11 10.89
CA GLY A 44 10.16 0.07 9.48
C GLY A 44 9.05 -0.26 8.50
N GLN A 45 7.98 -0.94 8.94
CA GLN A 45 6.86 -1.29 8.09
C GLN A 45 6.01 -0.06 7.79
N PHE A 46 5.84 0.29 6.51
CA PHE A 46 5.12 1.49 6.14
C PHE A 46 3.89 1.23 5.26
N CYS A 47 3.80 0.07 4.62
CA CYS A 47 2.62 -0.30 3.85
C CYS A 47 2.53 -1.81 3.69
N GLY A 48 1.38 -2.27 3.18
CA GLY A 48 1.15 -3.67 2.90
C GLY A 48 0.12 -3.84 1.80
N VAL A 49 0.20 -4.96 1.10
CA VAL A 49 -0.74 -5.34 0.04
C VAL A 49 -1.46 -6.61 0.47
N PHE A 50 -2.79 -6.57 0.49
CA PHE A 50 -3.62 -7.69 0.92
C PHE A 50 -4.68 -7.98 -0.14
N SER A 51 -4.86 -9.26 -0.45
CA SER A 51 -5.88 -9.70 -1.39
C SER A 51 -7.10 -10.24 -0.62
N TYR A 52 -8.27 -9.71 -0.96
CA TYR A 52 -9.55 -10.17 -0.42
C TYR A 52 -10.38 -10.77 -1.54
N LYS A 53 -11.57 -11.25 -1.22
CA LYS A 53 -12.43 -11.94 -2.19
C LYS A 53 -12.73 -11.07 -3.41
N ASN A 54 -13.10 -9.80 -3.20
CA ASN A 54 -13.57 -8.92 -4.26
C ASN A 54 -12.71 -7.68 -4.48
N HIS A 55 -11.56 -7.58 -3.81
CA HIS A 55 -10.68 -6.43 -3.99
C HIS A 55 -9.28 -6.73 -3.49
N VAL A 56 -8.34 -5.88 -3.90
CA VAL A 56 -6.99 -5.81 -3.34
C VAL A 56 -6.89 -4.53 -2.55
N GLN A 57 -6.26 -4.60 -1.38
CA GLN A 57 -6.12 -3.46 -0.49
C GLN A 57 -4.65 -3.06 -0.38
N LEU A 58 -4.40 -1.76 -0.51
CA LEU A 58 -3.12 -1.16 -0.16
C LEU A 58 -3.31 -0.46 1.19
N ALA A 59 -2.69 -1.01 2.24
CA ALA A 59 -2.74 -0.42 3.56
C ALA A 59 -1.47 0.41 3.79
N MET A 60 -1.63 1.58 4.44
CA MET A 60 -0.52 2.45 4.80
C MET A 60 -0.59 2.78 6.28
N VAL A 61 0.57 2.93 6.91
CA VAL A 61 0.65 3.24 8.34
C VAL A 61 1.28 4.61 8.54
N ASN A 62 1.15 5.14 9.77
CA ASN A 62 1.74 6.43 10.15
C ASN A 62 1.22 7.61 9.33
N VAL A 63 -0.12 7.67 9.15
CA VAL A 63 -0.75 8.62 8.25
C VAL A 63 -1.44 9.86 8.88
N PRO A 64 -1.19 10.25 10.17
CA PRO A 64 -1.96 11.33 10.79
C PRO A 64 -1.91 12.66 10.04
N ASN A 65 -0.80 12.93 9.36
CA ASN A 65 -0.58 14.20 8.66
C ASN A 65 -0.45 14.04 7.16
N PHE A 66 -1.01 12.96 6.60
CA PHE A 66 -0.94 12.72 5.16
C PHE A 66 -1.74 13.77 4.40
N LYS A 67 -1.13 14.26 3.33
CA LYS A 67 -1.84 15.08 2.36
C LYS A 67 -2.52 14.15 1.38
N ASP A 68 -3.84 14.19 1.37
CA ASP A 68 -4.68 13.36 0.50
C ASP A 68 -5.62 14.27 -0.31
N PRO A 69 -5.08 15.00 -1.30
CA PRO A 69 -5.88 15.98 -2.03
C PRO A 69 -7.03 15.39 -2.85
N HIS A 70 -6.95 14.09 -3.15
CA HIS A 70 -7.99 13.41 -3.92
C HIS A 70 -8.98 12.65 -3.04
N GLY A 71 -8.77 12.63 -1.73
CA GLY A 71 -9.68 11.97 -0.80
C GLY A 71 -9.81 10.47 -1.00
N VAL A 72 -8.73 9.79 -1.40
CA VAL A 72 -8.78 8.36 -1.72
C VAL A 72 -8.52 7.45 -0.52
N LEU A 73 -7.96 7.98 0.56
CA LEU A 73 -7.66 7.18 1.74
C LEU A 73 -8.93 6.86 2.52
N LEU A 74 -9.13 5.59 2.80
CA LEU A 74 -10.27 5.07 3.55
C LEU A 74 -9.84 4.66 4.96
N GLY A 75 -10.79 4.60 5.87
CA GLY A 75 -10.57 4.14 7.24
C GLY A 75 -10.69 5.27 8.25
N THR A 76 -10.87 4.89 9.51
CA THR A 76 -11.06 5.82 10.62
C THR A 76 -9.94 5.74 11.67
N GLY A 77 -8.97 4.84 11.48
CA GLY A 77 -7.84 4.71 12.38
C GLY A 77 -6.96 5.96 12.40
N LYS A 78 -6.33 6.23 13.53
CA LYS A 78 -5.45 7.41 13.67
C LYS A 78 -4.17 7.29 12.88
N THR A 79 -3.64 6.07 12.76
CA THR A 79 -2.33 5.82 12.16
C THR A 79 -2.38 4.93 10.93
N ARG A 80 -3.55 4.43 10.56
CA ARG A 80 -3.71 3.51 9.44
C ARG A 80 -4.82 3.98 8.50
N ARG A 81 -4.53 3.91 7.22
CA ARG A 81 -5.49 4.17 6.14
C ARG A 81 -5.26 3.16 5.03
N HIS A 82 -6.24 3.02 4.17
CA HIS A 82 -6.11 2.07 3.07
C HIS A 82 -6.82 2.58 1.81
N VAL A 83 -6.47 1.96 0.68
CA VAL A 83 -7.13 2.17 -0.60
C VAL A 83 -7.52 0.79 -1.13
N ASN A 84 -8.75 0.64 -1.61
CA ASN A 84 -9.25 -0.60 -2.18
C ASN A 84 -9.28 -0.52 -3.70
N PHE A 85 -8.91 -1.61 -4.35
CA PHE A 85 -8.89 -1.72 -5.82
C PHE A 85 -9.76 -2.88 -6.25
N GLU A 86 -10.75 -2.61 -7.07
CA GLU A 86 -11.65 -3.63 -7.62
C GLU A 86 -11.27 -4.00 -9.06
N SER A 87 -10.41 -3.21 -9.69
CA SER A 87 -9.87 -3.48 -11.02
C SER A 87 -8.49 -2.84 -11.15
N ALA A 88 -7.73 -3.29 -12.17
CA ALA A 88 -6.43 -2.70 -12.46
C ALA A 88 -6.53 -1.21 -12.84
N ASP A 89 -7.65 -0.81 -13.41
CA ASP A 89 -7.90 0.58 -13.78
C ASP A 89 -7.99 1.52 -12.58
N ASP A 90 -8.26 0.98 -11.40
CA ASP A 90 -8.33 1.76 -10.16
C ASP A 90 -6.93 2.17 -9.66
N VAL A 91 -5.88 1.56 -10.17
CA VAL A 91 -4.50 1.86 -9.76
C VAL A 91 -4.01 3.09 -10.51
N ASN A 92 -3.93 4.22 -9.80
CA ASN A 92 -3.48 5.49 -10.39
C ASN A 92 -2.17 5.91 -9.76
N SER A 93 -1.08 5.77 -10.51
CA SER A 93 0.27 6.06 -10.02
C SER A 93 0.45 7.52 -9.61
N LYS A 94 -0.19 8.45 -10.30
CA LYS A 94 -0.07 9.89 -9.99
C LYS A 94 -0.66 10.23 -8.63
N ILE A 95 -1.68 9.50 -8.21
CA ILE A 95 -2.33 9.68 -6.91
C ILE A 95 -1.60 8.89 -5.83
N LEU A 96 -1.25 7.63 -6.11
CA LEU A 96 -0.71 6.70 -5.13
C LEU A 96 0.75 6.97 -4.78
N LEU A 97 1.56 7.33 -5.77
CA LEU A 97 2.99 7.52 -5.55
C LEU A 97 3.30 8.58 -4.47
N PRO A 98 2.66 9.77 -4.49
CA PRO A 98 2.89 10.75 -3.42
C PRO A 98 2.48 10.22 -2.04
N LEU A 99 1.40 9.44 -1.95
CA LEU A 99 0.95 8.86 -0.68
C LEU A 99 1.96 7.84 -0.16
N LEU A 100 2.47 6.97 -1.04
CA LEU A 100 3.48 5.98 -0.67
C LEU A 100 4.78 6.64 -0.22
N LYS A 101 5.18 7.73 -0.87
CA LYS A 101 6.36 8.49 -0.45
C LYS A 101 6.18 9.08 0.94
N GLN A 102 4.99 9.58 1.25
CA GLN A 102 4.69 10.08 2.59
C GLN A 102 4.77 8.96 3.63
N ALA A 103 4.18 7.80 3.34
CA ALA A 103 4.22 6.64 4.23
C ALA A 103 5.66 6.19 4.49
N ALA A 104 6.49 6.15 3.47
CA ALA A 104 7.88 5.71 3.58
C ALA A 104 8.76 6.66 4.40
N LYS A 105 8.38 7.93 4.49
CA LYS A 105 9.13 8.93 5.26
C LYS A 105 8.75 9.00 6.72
N SER A 106 7.65 8.40 7.09
CA SER A 106 7.11 8.48 8.46
C SER A 106 7.89 7.66 9.47
#